data_7b2c12feb5dcd68df05e2d0b43c4b28d
#
_entry.id   7b2c12feb5dcd68df05e2d0b43c4b28d
#
_cell.length_a   1.000
_cell.length_b   1.000
_cell.length_c   1.000
_cell.angle_alpha   90.00
_cell.angle_beta   90.00
_cell.angle_gamma   90.00
#
_symmetry.space_group_name_H-M   'P 1'
#
loop_
_entity.id
_entity.type
_entity.pdbx_description
1 polymer ?
#
loop_
_entity_poly.entity_id
_entity_poly.type
_entity_poly.pdbx_seq_one_letter_code
_entity_poly.pdbx_strand_id
1 'polypeptide(L)'
;MSEFHFLRPAWFLALLPALMLLVLLWRRGGHAVNWQGVISPVLLPHLLLENGNSLRRFPLLALGLGWLLAVTALAGPTWERQPQPVYHAPTDRVIVLDMSLSMAATDLKPDRMTRTRYAIGSLLSEVREGRVALVVFGAEPHVVAPLTDDVATIEALLPGLSPDILPAPGNRGGPALRVAADLLQR
;
A
#
# COMPACT_ATOMS: atom_id res chain seq x y z
N MET A 1 20.22 2.96 -8.34
CA MET A 1 20.39 4.40 -8.63
C MET A 1 19.42 5.15 -7.73
N SER A 2 19.94 6.01 -6.85
CA SER A 2 19.12 6.80 -5.92
C SER A 2 18.33 7.84 -6.70
N GLU A 3 17.02 7.68 -6.82
CA GLU A 3 16.17 8.69 -7.47
C GLU A 3 15.73 9.71 -6.40
N PHE A 4 16.33 10.89 -6.46
CA PHE A 4 15.92 12.01 -5.63
C PHE A 4 14.48 12.40 -5.94
N HIS A 5 13.63 12.44 -4.92
CA HIS A 5 12.25 12.91 -5.04
C HIS A 5 11.74 13.52 -3.73
N PHE A 6 10.65 14.28 -3.83
CA PHE A 6 9.97 14.85 -2.67
C PHE A 6 8.74 14.00 -2.31
N LEU A 7 8.60 13.65 -1.03
CA LEU A 7 7.44 12.90 -0.53
C LEU A 7 6.13 13.68 -0.68
N ARG A 8 6.19 15.00 -0.49
CA ARG A 8 5.01 15.86 -0.48
C ARG A 8 5.24 17.15 -1.26
N PRO A 9 5.29 17.11 -2.59
CA PRO A 9 5.60 18.29 -3.42
C PRO A 9 4.55 19.40 -3.29
N ALA A 10 3.35 19.09 -2.83
CA ALA A 10 2.29 20.09 -2.61
C ALA A 10 2.69 21.20 -1.60
N TRP A 11 3.66 20.94 -0.70
CA TRP A 11 4.15 21.95 0.24
C TRP A 11 4.84 23.14 -0.44
N PHE A 12 5.33 23.00 -1.67
CA PHE A 12 5.87 24.13 -2.42
C PHE A 12 4.82 25.20 -2.72
N LEU A 13 3.52 24.89 -2.71
CA LEU A 13 2.45 25.89 -2.84
C LEU A 13 2.45 26.89 -1.67
N ALA A 14 2.98 26.52 -0.51
CA ALA A 14 3.12 27.41 0.64
C ALA A 14 4.16 28.54 0.39
N LEU A 15 4.98 28.43 -0.64
CA LEU A 15 5.88 29.51 -1.05
C LEU A 15 5.12 30.71 -1.66
N LEU A 16 3.95 30.49 -2.26
CA LEU A 16 3.16 31.58 -2.87
C LEU A 16 2.69 32.63 -1.84
N PRO A 17 2.02 32.26 -0.74
CA PRO A 17 1.64 33.24 0.28
C PRO A 17 2.85 33.84 1.00
N ALA A 18 3.93 33.07 1.18
CA ALA A 18 5.17 33.57 1.76
C ALA A 18 5.81 34.65 0.88
N LEU A 19 5.90 34.39 -0.43
CA LEU A 19 6.44 35.36 -1.40
C LEU A 19 5.56 36.62 -1.43
N MET A 20 4.24 36.45 -1.44
CA MET A 20 3.31 37.57 -1.40
C MET A 20 3.50 38.43 -0.15
N LEU A 21 3.61 37.79 1.02
CA LEU A 21 3.87 38.49 2.29
C LEU A 21 5.21 39.24 2.24
N LEU A 22 6.25 38.61 1.75
CA LEU A 22 7.59 39.17 1.65
C LEU A 22 7.62 40.40 0.72
N VAL A 23 6.94 40.33 -0.42
CA VAL A 23 6.76 41.45 -1.35
C VAL A 23 5.95 42.59 -0.71
N LEU A 24 4.87 42.28 0.01
CA LEU A 24 4.08 43.28 0.72
C LEU A 24 4.88 43.99 1.82
N LEU A 25 5.65 43.26 2.61
CA LEU A 25 6.53 43.81 3.63
C LEU A 25 7.63 44.66 3.01
N TRP A 26 8.20 44.24 1.90
CA TRP A 26 9.20 44.99 1.17
C TRP A 26 8.65 46.31 0.61
N ARG A 27 7.44 46.26 0.03
CA ARG A 27 6.74 47.46 -0.49
C ARG A 27 6.33 48.42 0.64
N ARG A 28 5.89 47.89 1.81
CA ARG A 28 5.52 48.69 2.98
C ARG A 28 6.74 49.24 3.73
N GLY A 29 7.90 48.72 3.52
CA GLY A 29 9.15 49.15 4.19
C GLY A 29 9.58 50.60 3.93
N GLY A 30 8.90 51.30 2.99
CA GLY A 30 9.12 52.75 2.71
C GLY A 30 8.19 53.69 3.47
N HIS A 31 7.15 53.18 4.12
CA HIS A 31 6.24 54.06 4.88
C HIS A 31 6.76 54.07 6.34
N ALA A 32 7.69 54.98 6.62
CA ALA A 32 7.93 55.38 7.99
C ALA A 32 6.57 55.78 8.59
N VAL A 33 6.21 55.19 9.75
CA VAL A 33 5.06 55.58 10.50
C VAL A 33 5.12 57.10 10.61
N ASN A 34 4.13 57.79 10.08
CA ASN A 34 4.12 59.25 10.01
C ASN A 34 3.89 59.81 11.41
N TRP A 35 5.00 59.89 12.17
CA TRP A 35 5.02 60.45 13.53
C TRP A 35 4.85 61.98 13.53
N GLN A 36 4.73 62.62 12.34
CA GLN A 36 4.65 64.05 12.14
C GLN A 36 3.37 64.68 12.78
N GLY A 37 2.36 63.87 13.08
CA GLY A 37 1.16 64.32 13.75
C GLY A 37 1.17 64.18 15.29
N VAL A 38 2.15 63.47 15.87
CA VAL A 38 2.22 63.14 17.30
C VAL A 38 3.42 63.79 18.00
N ILE A 39 4.51 64.06 17.27
CA ILE A 39 5.77 64.56 17.81
C ILE A 39 6.13 65.89 17.18
N SER A 40 6.55 66.86 18.01
CA SER A 40 6.99 68.18 17.53
C SER A 40 8.16 68.04 16.48
N PRO A 41 8.08 68.79 15.34
CA PRO A 41 9.05 68.70 14.27
C PRO A 41 10.51 68.99 14.70
N VAL A 42 10.68 69.70 15.81
CA VAL A 42 12.00 70.04 16.37
C VAL A 42 12.72 68.86 17.02
N LEU A 43 11.99 67.87 17.56
CA LEU A 43 12.57 66.71 18.22
C LEU A 43 12.74 65.51 17.23
N LEU A 44 12.08 65.53 16.07
CA LEU A 44 12.10 64.45 15.11
C LEU A 44 13.52 64.06 14.64
N PRO A 45 14.44 65.04 14.27
CA PRO A 45 15.77 64.73 13.81
C PRO A 45 16.68 64.07 14.85
N HIS A 46 16.39 64.31 16.17
CA HIS A 46 17.20 63.79 17.26
C HIS A 46 16.72 62.41 17.75
N LEU A 47 15.45 62.06 17.45
CA LEU A 47 14.82 60.80 17.81
C LEU A 47 14.86 59.74 16.71
N LEU A 48 14.92 60.17 15.45
CA LEU A 48 15.14 59.29 14.31
C LEU A 48 16.64 58.98 14.20
N LEU A 49 17.07 57.94 14.84
CA LEU A 49 18.31 57.29 14.43
C LEU A 49 18.12 56.82 12.97
N GLU A 50 18.82 57.44 12.03
CA GLU A 50 18.97 56.98 10.66
C GLU A 50 19.64 55.61 10.64
N ASN A 51 18.90 54.58 11.01
CA ASN A 51 19.31 53.23 10.73
C ASN A 51 19.20 53.01 9.23
N GLY A 52 20.33 53.10 8.57
CA GLY A 52 20.47 52.98 7.14
C GLY A 52 19.69 51.81 6.58
N ASN A 53 19.12 52.00 5.42
CA ASN A 53 18.24 51.05 4.68
C ASN A 53 18.79 49.61 4.55
N SER A 54 20.09 49.39 4.81
CA SER A 54 20.74 48.07 4.74
C SER A 54 20.40 47.16 5.93
N LEU A 55 20.28 47.70 7.13
CA LEU A 55 19.93 46.92 8.33
C LEU A 55 18.47 46.44 8.32
N ARG A 56 17.58 47.08 7.56
CA ARG A 56 16.16 46.70 7.46
C ARG A 56 15.92 45.54 6.48
N ARG A 57 16.85 45.28 5.56
CA ARG A 57 16.71 44.19 4.58
C ARG A 57 17.14 42.84 5.12
N PHE A 58 18.06 42.84 6.08
CA PHE A 58 18.59 41.60 6.67
C PHE A 58 17.50 40.74 7.32
N PRO A 59 16.59 41.25 8.19
CA PRO A 59 15.53 40.44 8.77
C PRO A 59 14.53 39.91 7.74
N LEU A 60 14.26 40.62 6.65
CA LEU A 60 13.38 40.15 5.59
C LEU A 60 14.04 39.01 4.79
N LEU A 61 15.33 39.12 4.52
CA LEU A 61 16.07 38.04 3.88
C LEU A 61 16.18 36.81 4.78
N ALA A 62 16.44 37.00 6.07
CA ALA A 62 16.47 35.92 7.05
C ALA A 62 15.10 35.22 7.16
N LEU A 63 14.00 36.00 7.17
CA LEU A 63 12.63 35.45 7.16
C LEU A 63 12.36 34.63 5.90
N GLY A 64 12.73 35.15 4.73
CA GLY A 64 12.54 34.45 3.45
C GLY A 64 13.34 33.15 3.38
N LEU A 65 14.59 33.19 3.82
CA LEU A 65 15.45 32.00 3.88
C LEU A 65 14.92 30.97 4.87
N GLY A 66 14.50 31.40 6.06
CA GLY A 66 13.90 30.51 7.07
C GLY A 66 12.63 29.82 6.54
N TRP A 67 11.78 30.57 5.82
CA TRP A 67 10.58 30.01 5.21
C TRP A 67 10.89 29.00 4.10
N LEU A 68 11.86 29.31 3.26
CA LEU A 68 12.32 28.41 2.21
C LEU A 68 12.83 27.09 2.80
N LEU A 69 13.67 27.18 3.82
CA LEU A 69 14.19 26.00 4.52
C LEU A 69 13.07 25.18 5.18
N ALA A 70 12.10 25.84 5.81
CA ALA A 70 10.97 25.18 6.42
C ALA A 70 10.12 24.43 5.38
N VAL A 71 9.80 25.06 4.25
CA VAL A 71 9.04 24.43 3.17
C VAL A 71 9.79 23.28 2.54
N THR A 72 11.10 23.42 2.29
CA THR A 72 11.91 22.32 1.76
C THR A 72 12.00 21.14 2.73
N ALA A 73 12.12 21.39 4.03
CA ALA A 73 12.10 20.36 5.05
C ALA A 73 10.74 19.63 5.11
N LEU A 74 9.62 20.37 5.04
CA LEU A 74 8.28 19.81 5.05
C LEU A 74 7.94 19.06 3.74
N ALA A 75 8.54 19.43 2.62
CA ALA A 75 8.42 18.70 1.36
C ALA A 75 9.06 17.30 1.43
N GLY A 76 9.94 17.06 2.41
CA GLY A 76 10.55 15.76 2.67
C GLY A 76 11.44 15.28 1.53
N PRO A 77 12.63 15.86 1.34
CA PRO A 77 13.57 15.37 0.34
C PRO A 77 14.05 13.96 0.73
N THR A 78 13.92 12.98 -0.17
CA THR A 78 14.38 11.62 0.06
C THR A 78 15.19 11.11 -1.13
N TRP A 79 16.18 10.27 -0.82
CA TRP A 79 17.03 9.60 -1.81
C TRP A 79 16.69 8.13 -1.96
N GLU A 80 15.81 7.59 -1.08
CA GLU A 80 15.48 6.19 -1.06
C GLU A 80 13.96 6.00 -1.09
N ARG A 81 13.48 5.22 -2.06
CA ARG A 81 12.10 4.72 -2.04
C ARG A 81 12.07 3.52 -1.12
N GLN A 82 11.54 3.68 0.08
CA GLN A 82 11.19 2.52 0.87
C GLN A 82 10.03 1.79 0.15
N PRO A 83 10.22 0.52 -0.23
CA PRO A 83 9.11 -0.27 -0.73
C PRO A 83 8.07 -0.32 0.40
N GLN A 84 6.93 0.32 0.17
CA GLN A 84 5.81 0.15 1.10
C GLN A 84 5.44 -1.33 1.06
N PRO A 85 5.39 -2.02 2.21
CA PRO A 85 4.85 -3.37 2.23
C PRO A 85 3.41 -3.27 1.73
N VAL A 86 3.18 -3.80 0.53
CA VAL A 86 1.84 -3.96 0.01
C VAL A 86 1.23 -5.07 0.87
N TYR A 87 0.45 -4.70 1.87
CA TYR A 87 -0.37 -5.65 2.60
C TYR A 87 -1.39 -6.22 1.62
N HIS A 88 -1.03 -7.33 1.00
CA HIS A 88 -2.03 -8.18 0.37
C HIS A 88 -2.82 -8.81 1.52
N ALA A 89 -4.11 -8.54 1.59
CA ALA A 89 -4.95 -9.27 2.51
C ALA A 89 -4.77 -10.77 2.19
N PRO A 90 -4.43 -11.61 3.17
CA PRO A 90 -4.26 -13.03 2.93
C PRO A 90 -5.54 -13.56 2.31
N THR A 91 -5.44 -14.10 1.10
CA THR A 91 -6.60 -14.61 0.36
C THR A 91 -6.74 -16.08 0.65
N ASP A 92 -7.80 -16.47 1.35
CA ASP A 92 -8.12 -17.87 1.57
C ASP A 92 -8.64 -18.52 0.29
N ARG A 93 -8.19 -19.74 0.04
CA ARG A 93 -8.54 -20.51 -1.16
C ARG A 93 -9.04 -21.87 -0.79
N VAL A 94 -10.07 -22.35 -1.49
CA VAL A 94 -10.55 -23.72 -1.33
C VAL A 94 -10.46 -24.43 -2.67
N ILE A 95 -9.70 -25.50 -2.71
CA ILE A 95 -9.60 -26.39 -3.88
C ILE A 95 -10.69 -27.44 -3.75
N VAL A 96 -11.56 -27.54 -4.75
CA VAL A 96 -12.63 -28.55 -4.80
C VAL A 96 -12.29 -29.54 -5.91
N LEU A 97 -11.94 -30.77 -5.53
CA LEU A 97 -11.48 -31.81 -6.43
C LEU A 97 -12.58 -32.84 -6.69
N ASP A 98 -12.92 -33.03 -7.97
CA ASP A 98 -13.78 -34.12 -8.41
C ASP A 98 -13.01 -35.46 -8.33
N MET A 99 -13.57 -36.41 -7.61
CA MET A 99 -13.06 -37.77 -7.49
C MET A 99 -14.09 -38.82 -7.99
N SER A 100 -14.95 -38.41 -8.93
CA SER A 100 -15.86 -39.33 -9.60
C SER A 100 -15.12 -40.37 -10.44
N LEU A 101 -15.74 -41.46 -10.77
CA LEU A 101 -15.14 -42.51 -11.60
C LEU A 101 -14.69 -42.04 -12.97
N SER A 102 -15.28 -40.93 -13.47
CA SER A 102 -14.84 -40.30 -14.74
C SER A 102 -13.42 -39.76 -14.69
N MET A 103 -12.85 -39.53 -13.49
CA MET A 103 -11.48 -39.09 -13.31
C MET A 103 -10.44 -40.20 -13.53
N ALA A 104 -10.87 -41.46 -13.54
CA ALA A 104 -10.04 -42.61 -13.93
C ALA A 104 -9.89 -42.78 -15.45
N ALA A 105 -10.58 -41.98 -16.26
CA ALA A 105 -10.50 -42.05 -17.73
C ALA A 105 -9.08 -41.71 -18.22
N THR A 106 -8.62 -42.49 -19.22
CA THR A 106 -7.26 -42.45 -19.80
C THR A 106 -7.20 -41.70 -21.15
N ASP A 107 -8.21 -40.90 -21.45
CA ASP A 107 -8.23 -40.01 -22.63
C ASP A 107 -7.13 -38.96 -22.57
N LEU A 108 -6.71 -38.60 -21.36
CA LEU A 108 -5.54 -37.79 -21.08
C LEU A 108 -4.46 -38.63 -20.40
N LYS A 109 -3.30 -38.78 -21.02
CA LYS A 109 -2.22 -39.61 -20.46
C LYS A 109 -1.56 -38.93 -19.24
N PRO A 110 -1.25 -39.68 -18.14
CA PRO A 110 -1.59 -41.09 -17.92
C PRO A 110 -3.08 -41.33 -17.66
N ASP A 111 -3.74 -40.49 -16.89
CA ASP A 111 -5.18 -40.40 -16.60
C ASP A 111 -5.56 -39.01 -16.12
N ARG A 112 -6.85 -38.68 -16.07
CA ARG A 112 -7.34 -37.35 -15.67
C ARG A 112 -6.95 -37.04 -14.23
N MET A 113 -7.06 -38.00 -13.32
CA MET A 113 -6.79 -37.81 -11.89
C MET A 113 -5.32 -37.46 -11.66
N THR A 114 -4.40 -38.19 -12.29
CA THR A 114 -2.97 -37.94 -12.19
C THR A 114 -2.62 -36.54 -12.72
N ARG A 115 -3.19 -36.12 -13.85
CA ARG A 115 -2.98 -34.77 -14.36
C ARG A 115 -3.50 -33.69 -13.42
N THR A 116 -4.67 -33.93 -12.82
CA THR A 116 -5.24 -32.98 -11.86
C THR A 116 -4.39 -32.85 -10.61
N ARG A 117 -3.82 -33.97 -10.10
CA ARG A 117 -2.88 -33.92 -8.97
C ARG A 117 -1.65 -33.06 -9.31
N TYR A 118 -1.07 -33.22 -10.50
CA TYR A 118 0.06 -32.37 -10.93
C TYR A 118 -0.34 -30.89 -11.04
N ALA A 119 -1.52 -30.61 -11.59
CA ALA A 119 -2.02 -29.25 -11.70
C ALA A 119 -2.24 -28.59 -10.32
N ILE A 120 -2.81 -29.35 -9.37
CA ILE A 120 -2.99 -28.88 -7.99
C ILE A 120 -1.63 -28.65 -7.33
N GLY A 121 -0.65 -29.57 -7.47
CA GLY A 121 0.69 -29.40 -6.94
C GLY A 121 1.37 -28.14 -7.50
N SER A 122 1.21 -27.87 -8.80
CA SER A 122 1.72 -26.64 -9.42
C SER A 122 1.02 -25.39 -8.86
N LEU A 123 -0.30 -25.43 -8.67
CA LEU A 123 -1.04 -24.31 -8.05
C LEU A 123 -0.59 -24.07 -6.60
N LEU A 124 -0.38 -25.15 -5.84
CA LEU A 124 0.06 -25.05 -4.45
C LEU A 124 1.45 -24.45 -4.33
N SER A 125 2.37 -24.77 -5.24
CA SER A 125 3.74 -24.21 -5.27
C SER A 125 3.76 -22.70 -5.57
N GLU A 126 2.72 -22.14 -6.17
CA GLU A 126 2.58 -20.70 -6.44
C GLU A 126 1.97 -19.93 -5.26
N VAL A 127 1.36 -20.64 -4.29
CA VAL A 127 0.76 -20.02 -3.11
C VAL A 127 1.86 -19.58 -2.15
N ARG A 128 2.07 -18.27 -2.03
CA ARG A 128 3.06 -17.68 -1.12
C ARG A 128 2.43 -17.13 0.15
N GLU A 129 1.15 -16.75 0.10
CA GLU A 129 0.42 -16.11 1.18
C GLU A 129 -1.05 -16.56 1.18
N GLY A 130 -1.66 -16.62 2.36
CA GLY A 130 -3.05 -17.06 2.58
C GLY A 130 -3.14 -18.52 2.94
N ARG A 131 -4.37 -18.95 3.29
CA ARG A 131 -4.67 -20.33 3.69
C ARG A 131 -5.28 -21.08 2.52
N VAL A 132 -5.04 -22.38 2.46
CA VAL A 132 -5.64 -23.27 1.46
C VAL A 132 -6.37 -24.40 2.16
N ALA A 133 -7.54 -24.76 1.64
CA ALA A 133 -8.27 -25.96 2.03
C ALA A 133 -8.44 -26.88 0.82
N LEU A 134 -8.57 -28.18 1.09
CA LEU A 134 -8.85 -29.20 0.08
C LEU A 134 -10.12 -29.94 0.41
N VAL A 135 -11.09 -29.87 -0.49
CA VAL A 135 -12.35 -30.62 -0.44
C VAL A 135 -12.39 -31.55 -1.63
N VAL A 136 -12.70 -32.82 -1.39
CA VAL A 136 -12.92 -33.80 -2.46
C VAL A 136 -14.39 -34.18 -2.51
N PHE A 137 -14.89 -34.57 -3.66
CA PHE A 137 -16.27 -35.03 -3.76
C PHE A 137 -16.45 -36.14 -4.78
N GLY A 138 -17.43 -36.98 -4.50
CA GLY A 138 -18.06 -37.95 -5.39
C GLY A 138 -19.58 -37.85 -5.23
N ALA A 139 -20.20 -38.81 -4.57
CA ALA A 139 -21.62 -38.70 -4.13
C ALA A 139 -21.79 -37.64 -3.05
N GLU A 140 -20.83 -37.56 -2.11
CA GLU A 140 -20.81 -36.61 -0.99
C GLU A 140 -19.48 -35.88 -0.90
N PRO A 141 -19.45 -34.63 -0.35
CA PRO A 141 -18.22 -33.88 -0.15
C PRO A 141 -17.52 -34.32 1.14
N HIS A 142 -16.17 -34.36 1.08
CA HIS A 142 -15.33 -34.65 2.22
C HIS A 142 -14.19 -33.60 2.29
N VAL A 143 -14.03 -33.03 3.50
CA VAL A 143 -12.91 -32.09 3.74
C VAL A 143 -11.67 -32.93 4.04
N VAL A 144 -10.69 -32.89 3.12
CA VAL A 144 -9.41 -33.58 3.26
C VAL A 144 -8.44 -32.76 4.10
N ALA A 145 -8.39 -31.45 3.85
CA ALA A 145 -7.63 -30.50 4.65
C ALA A 145 -8.48 -29.25 4.90
N PRO A 146 -8.67 -28.82 6.16
CA PRO A 146 -9.27 -27.53 6.47
C PRO A 146 -8.36 -26.38 6.03
N LEU A 147 -8.80 -25.13 6.16
CA LEU A 147 -7.96 -23.97 5.86
C LEU A 147 -6.67 -24.00 6.69
N THR A 148 -5.55 -24.16 6.01
CA THR A 148 -4.19 -24.23 6.58
C THR A 148 -3.23 -23.38 5.76
N ASP A 149 -2.23 -22.82 6.40
CA ASP A 149 -1.08 -22.17 5.80
C ASP A 149 0.04 -23.18 5.42
N ASP A 150 -0.07 -24.41 5.94
CA ASP A 150 0.87 -25.50 5.62
C ASP A 150 0.46 -26.19 4.30
N VAL A 151 0.93 -25.61 3.20
CA VAL A 151 0.73 -26.14 1.84
C VAL A 151 1.38 -27.51 1.66
N ALA A 152 2.51 -27.77 2.35
CA ALA A 152 3.25 -29.02 2.23
C ALA A 152 2.42 -30.20 2.76
N THR A 153 1.63 -30.01 3.78
CA THR A 153 0.68 -31.03 4.27
C THR A 153 -0.34 -31.41 3.20
N ILE A 154 -0.88 -30.42 2.46
CA ILE A 154 -1.84 -30.70 1.37
C ILE A 154 -1.14 -31.46 0.23
N GLU A 155 0.08 -31.03 -0.16
CA GLU A 155 0.86 -31.70 -1.21
C GLU A 155 1.14 -33.17 -0.87
N ALA A 156 1.46 -33.45 0.40
CA ALA A 156 1.72 -34.81 0.86
C ALA A 156 0.49 -35.74 0.77
N LEU A 157 -0.72 -35.17 0.83
CA LEU A 157 -1.98 -35.92 0.72
C LEU A 157 -2.37 -36.24 -0.72
N LEU A 158 -1.95 -35.40 -1.71
CA LEU A 158 -2.36 -35.52 -3.11
C LEU A 158 -2.09 -36.91 -3.73
N PRO A 159 -0.93 -37.58 -3.51
CA PRO A 159 -0.67 -38.89 -4.12
C PRO A 159 -1.65 -39.97 -3.67
N GLY A 160 -2.18 -39.86 -2.45
CA GLY A 160 -3.13 -40.82 -1.90
C GLY A 160 -4.57 -40.67 -2.38
N LEU A 161 -4.91 -39.54 -3.04
CA LEU A 161 -6.27 -39.30 -3.49
C LEU A 161 -6.55 -40.09 -4.76
N SER A 162 -7.50 -41.02 -4.71
CA SER A 162 -7.99 -41.76 -5.87
C SER A 162 -9.51 -41.94 -5.80
N PRO A 163 -10.21 -42.11 -6.94
CA PRO A 163 -11.64 -42.34 -6.93
C PRO A 163 -12.09 -43.52 -6.03
N ASP A 164 -11.23 -44.51 -5.85
CA ASP A 164 -11.53 -45.75 -5.11
C ASP A 164 -11.60 -45.55 -3.58
N ILE A 165 -11.06 -44.47 -3.05
CA ILE A 165 -11.12 -44.22 -1.59
C ILE A 165 -12.44 -43.64 -1.14
N LEU A 166 -13.29 -43.18 -2.06
CA LEU A 166 -14.59 -42.62 -1.70
C LEU A 166 -15.59 -43.73 -1.38
N PRO A 167 -16.38 -43.60 -0.29
CA PRO A 167 -17.31 -44.61 0.16
C PRO A 167 -18.47 -44.85 -0.83
N ALA A 168 -18.82 -43.84 -1.64
CA ALA A 168 -19.91 -43.97 -2.62
C ALA A 168 -19.51 -43.24 -3.92
N PRO A 169 -19.67 -43.93 -5.08
CA PRO A 169 -19.47 -43.33 -6.36
C PRO A 169 -20.56 -42.30 -6.68
N GLY A 170 -20.17 -41.22 -7.36
CA GLY A 170 -21.13 -40.16 -7.77
C GLY A 170 -20.40 -38.94 -8.28
N ASN A 171 -21.17 -37.94 -8.70
CA ASN A 171 -20.65 -36.64 -9.14
C ASN A 171 -21.61 -35.52 -8.70
N ARG A 172 -21.59 -35.18 -7.42
CA ARG A 172 -22.45 -34.13 -6.85
C ARG A 172 -21.63 -32.92 -6.40
N GLY A 173 -21.26 -32.07 -7.34
CA GLY A 173 -20.45 -30.87 -7.06
C GLY A 173 -21.19 -29.78 -6.27
N GLY A 174 -22.52 -29.68 -6.36
CA GLY A 174 -23.29 -28.65 -5.66
C GLY A 174 -23.12 -28.64 -4.12
N PRO A 175 -23.24 -29.77 -3.42
CA PRO A 175 -22.94 -29.86 -2.00
C PRO A 175 -21.45 -29.50 -1.69
N ALA A 176 -20.50 -29.91 -2.54
CA ALA A 176 -19.09 -29.62 -2.33
C ALA A 176 -18.80 -28.12 -2.37
N LEU A 177 -19.42 -27.39 -3.28
CA LEU A 177 -19.29 -25.93 -3.37
C LEU A 177 -19.88 -25.23 -2.13
N ARG A 178 -20.96 -25.77 -1.54
CA ARG A 178 -21.48 -25.23 -0.28
C ARG A 178 -20.50 -25.41 0.87
N VAL A 179 -19.92 -26.61 1.01
CA VAL A 179 -18.88 -26.85 2.02
C VAL A 179 -17.68 -25.93 1.83
N ALA A 180 -17.25 -25.71 0.57
CA ALA A 180 -16.18 -24.79 0.27
C ALA A 180 -16.52 -23.35 0.65
N ALA A 181 -17.76 -22.89 0.39
CA ALA A 181 -18.22 -21.57 0.79
C ALA A 181 -18.28 -21.41 2.32
N ASP A 182 -18.74 -22.44 3.03
CA ASP A 182 -18.77 -22.44 4.50
C ASP A 182 -17.37 -22.38 5.12
N LEU A 183 -16.38 -23.01 4.47
CA LEU A 183 -14.99 -22.95 4.91
C LEU A 183 -14.38 -21.53 4.73
N LEU A 184 -14.76 -20.83 3.67
CA LEU A 184 -14.28 -19.46 3.39
C LEU A 184 -14.94 -18.40 4.29
N GLN A 185 -16.05 -18.72 4.94
CA GLN A 185 -16.75 -17.80 5.85
C GLN A 185 -16.28 -17.89 7.31
N ARG A 186 -15.41 -18.86 7.61
CA ARG A 186 -14.84 -19.10 8.96
C ARG A 186 -13.48 -18.40 9.13
#